data_53e208f63567c74a92a411a32d912952
#
_entry.id   53e208f63567c74a92a411a32d912952
#
_cell.length_a   1.000
_cell.length_b   1.000
_cell.length_c   1.000
_cell.angle_alpha   90.00
_cell.angle_beta   90.00
_cell.angle_gamma   90.00
#
_symmetry.space_group_name_H-M   'P 1'
#
loop_
_entity.id
_entity.type
_entity.pdbx_description
1 polymer ?
#
loop_
_entity_poly.entity_id
_entity_poly.type
_entity_poly.pdbx_seq_one_letter_code
_entity_poly.pdbx_strand_id
1 'polypeptide(L)'
;MGDDVILNKCSIIERCIQRIHEEYNDNPISLESYTKQDSIILNIQRGCEAAIDLAMHIVAENKWGIPQSSREVFDILLRENYIDESLTRSLKSMVGFRNIAVHNYQALNLLIVRQVIEKHLNDLRKFSRIMLQSSI
;
A
#
# COMPACT_ATOMS: atom_id res chain seq x y z
N MET A 1 -11.04 -15.32 13.84
CA MET A 1 -9.66 -15.45 14.02
C MET A 1 -8.94 -14.40 13.24
N GLY A 2 -7.62 -14.53 13.06
CA GLY A 2 -6.84 -13.57 12.33
C GLY A 2 -7.35 -13.26 10.92
N ASP A 3 -8.13 -14.15 10.37
CA ASP A 3 -8.68 -14.07 9.02
C ASP A 3 -9.59 -12.85 8.82
N ASP A 4 -10.32 -12.42 9.84
CA ASP A 4 -11.19 -11.25 9.73
C ASP A 4 -10.39 -9.98 9.52
N VAL A 5 -9.24 -9.86 10.17
CA VAL A 5 -8.34 -8.71 9.98
C VAL A 5 -7.78 -8.72 8.56
N ILE A 6 -7.33 -9.89 8.09
CA ILE A 6 -6.78 -10.03 6.74
C ILE A 6 -7.83 -9.66 5.70
N LEU A 7 -9.03 -10.22 5.79
CA LEU A 7 -10.13 -9.92 4.87
C LEU A 7 -10.48 -8.44 4.87
N ASN A 8 -10.55 -7.83 6.05
CA ASN A 8 -10.87 -6.41 6.19
C ASN A 8 -9.82 -5.53 5.51
N LYS A 9 -8.54 -5.77 5.79
CA LYS A 9 -7.45 -4.96 5.23
C LYS A 9 -7.33 -5.16 3.72
N CYS A 10 -7.49 -6.39 3.23
CA CYS A 10 -7.50 -6.66 1.80
C CYS A 10 -8.66 -5.95 1.11
N SER A 11 -9.83 -5.92 1.73
CA SER A 11 -11.00 -5.21 1.21
C SER A 11 -10.74 -3.70 1.12
N ILE A 12 -10.10 -3.12 2.13
CA ILE A 12 -9.74 -1.70 2.12
C ILE A 12 -8.77 -1.41 0.97
N ILE A 13 -7.75 -2.25 0.79
CA ILE A 13 -6.78 -2.08 -0.29
C ILE A 13 -7.47 -2.10 -1.65
N GLU A 14 -8.31 -3.10 -1.91
CA GLU A 14 -9.01 -3.22 -3.19
C GLU A 14 -9.92 -2.01 -3.44
N ARG A 15 -10.63 -1.55 -2.42
CA ARG A 15 -11.51 -0.39 -2.53
C ARG A 15 -10.73 0.89 -2.84
N CYS A 16 -9.59 1.07 -2.18
CA CYS A 16 -8.73 2.23 -2.44
C CYS A 16 -8.20 2.21 -3.87
N ILE A 17 -7.75 1.05 -4.35
CA ILE A 17 -7.27 0.91 -5.73
C ILE A 17 -8.38 1.23 -6.73
N GLN A 18 -9.59 0.73 -6.49
CA GLN A 18 -10.72 1.00 -7.38
C GLN A 18 -11.05 2.48 -7.42
N ARG A 19 -11.07 3.16 -6.26
CA ARG A 19 -11.33 4.59 -6.19
C ARG A 19 -10.27 5.40 -6.94
N ILE A 20 -9.01 4.99 -6.83
CA ILE A 20 -7.92 5.64 -7.56
C ILE A 20 -8.14 5.51 -9.06
N HIS A 21 -8.49 4.32 -9.54
CA HIS A 21 -8.74 4.11 -10.98
C HIS A 21 -9.94 4.91 -11.47
N GLU A 22 -11.00 5.01 -10.69
CA GLU A 22 -12.18 5.81 -11.05
C GLU A 22 -11.82 7.29 -11.20
N GLU A 23 -11.04 7.82 -10.26
CA GLU A 23 -10.68 9.24 -10.28
C GLU A 23 -9.63 9.56 -11.34
N TYR A 24 -8.67 8.66 -11.54
CA TYR A 24 -7.59 8.85 -12.52
C TYR A 24 -8.07 8.60 -13.95
N ASN A 25 -8.88 7.57 -14.15
CA ASN A 25 -9.47 7.19 -15.43
C ASN A 25 -8.43 7.08 -16.56
N ASP A 26 -7.27 6.50 -16.24
CA ASP A 26 -6.14 6.32 -17.17
C ASP A 26 -5.68 7.60 -17.86
N ASN A 27 -5.96 8.76 -17.24
CA ASN A 27 -5.65 10.06 -17.83
C ASN A 27 -4.89 10.94 -16.84
N PRO A 28 -3.60 11.21 -17.10
CA PRO A 28 -2.80 12.05 -16.22
C PRO A 28 -3.37 13.45 -15.98
N ILE A 29 -4.19 13.95 -16.91
CA ILE A 29 -4.84 15.24 -16.77
C ILE A 29 -5.75 15.29 -15.53
N SER A 30 -6.26 14.13 -15.08
CA SER A 30 -7.04 14.04 -13.86
C SER A 30 -6.31 14.63 -12.65
N LEU A 31 -4.98 14.55 -12.62
CA LEU A 31 -4.18 15.10 -11.53
C LEU A 31 -4.12 16.62 -11.52
N GLU A 32 -4.59 17.29 -12.57
CA GLU A 32 -4.70 18.75 -12.61
C GLU A 32 -5.93 19.27 -11.85
N SER A 33 -6.91 18.41 -11.62
CA SER A 33 -8.06 18.74 -10.78
C SER A 33 -7.67 18.55 -9.30
N TYR A 34 -7.74 19.60 -8.52
CA TYR A 34 -7.38 19.52 -7.09
C TYR A 34 -8.23 18.50 -6.34
N THR A 35 -9.52 18.42 -6.66
CA THR A 35 -10.43 17.47 -6.02
C THR A 35 -10.02 16.02 -6.32
N LYS A 36 -9.75 15.73 -7.58
CA LYS A 36 -9.32 14.38 -7.97
C LYS A 36 -7.93 14.07 -7.43
N GLN A 37 -7.02 15.03 -7.48
CA GLN A 37 -5.67 14.90 -6.92
C GLN A 37 -5.73 14.54 -5.44
N ASP A 38 -6.52 15.27 -4.67
CA ASP A 38 -6.65 15.01 -3.23
C ASP A 38 -7.26 13.66 -2.95
N SER A 39 -8.30 13.27 -3.71
CA SER A 39 -8.94 11.97 -3.57
C SER A 39 -7.96 10.84 -3.88
N ILE A 40 -7.21 10.96 -4.97
CA ILE A 40 -6.23 9.96 -5.38
C ILE A 40 -5.15 9.80 -4.31
N ILE A 41 -4.56 10.90 -3.87
CA ILE A 41 -3.47 10.84 -2.87
C ILE A 41 -3.97 10.26 -1.56
N LEU A 42 -5.17 10.66 -1.11
CA LEU A 42 -5.75 10.11 0.11
C LEU A 42 -5.98 8.59 0.01
N ASN A 43 -6.45 8.12 -1.15
CA ASN A 43 -6.69 6.70 -1.33
C ASN A 43 -5.38 5.90 -1.45
N ILE A 44 -4.33 6.46 -2.04
CA ILE A 44 -3.00 5.83 -2.02
C ILE A 44 -2.52 5.71 -0.58
N GLN A 45 -2.64 6.78 0.20
CA GLN A 45 -2.26 6.79 1.62
C GLN A 45 -3.00 5.71 2.40
N ARG A 46 -4.31 5.63 2.25
CA ARG A 46 -5.14 4.66 2.96
C ARG A 46 -4.81 3.21 2.56
N GLY A 47 -4.56 2.99 1.27
CA GLY A 47 -4.16 1.67 0.79
C GLY A 47 -2.81 1.24 1.36
N CYS A 48 -1.86 2.16 1.42
CA CYS A 48 -0.55 1.88 2.03
C CYS A 48 -0.68 1.60 3.52
N GLU A 49 -1.51 2.36 4.23
CA GLU A 49 -1.73 2.15 5.66
C GLU A 49 -2.37 0.79 5.94
N ALA A 50 -3.32 0.39 5.11
CA ALA A 50 -3.94 -0.94 5.23
C ALA A 50 -2.91 -2.05 4.97
N ALA A 51 -2.01 -1.86 4.00
CA ALA A 51 -0.95 -2.83 3.72
C ALA A 51 0.03 -2.94 4.90
N ILE A 52 0.40 -1.83 5.51
CA ILE A 52 1.26 -1.82 6.70
C ILE A 52 0.57 -2.57 7.84
N ASP A 53 -0.70 -2.27 8.10
CA ASP A 53 -1.47 -2.91 9.17
C ASP A 53 -1.58 -4.42 8.92
N LEU A 54 -1.82 -4.81 7.67
CA LEU A 54 -1.88 -6.22 7.28
C LEU A 54 -0.56 -6.93 7.53
N ALA A 55 0.54 -6.31 7.13
CA ALA A 55 1.87 -6.86 7.34
C ALA A 55 2.20 -6.99 8.83
N MET A 56 1.87 -5.97 9.62
CA MET A 56 2.07 -5.99 11.08
C MET A 56 1.28 -7.12 11.73
N HIS A 57 0.03 -7.32 11.29
CA HIS A 57 -0.82 -8.37 11.81
C HIS A 57 -0.22 -9.75 11.55
N ILE A 58 0.25 -10.00 10.33
CA ILE A 58 0.82 -11.30 9.95
C ILE A 58 2.11 -11.57 10.71
N VAL A 59 2.98 -10.57 10.85
CA VAL A 59 4.22 -10.72 11.61
C VAL A 59 3.92 -11.02 13.07
N ALA A 60 2.94 -10.34 13.67
CA ALA A 60 2.54 -10.57 15.05
C ALA A 60 1.93 -11.97 15.26
N GLU A 61 1.05 -12.39 14.35
CA GLU A 61 0.41 -13.70 14.45
C GLU A 61 1.42 -14.84 14.36
N ASN A 62 2.46 -14.67 13.58
CA ASN A 62 3.50 -15.68 13.41
C ASN A 62 4.66 -15.53 14.40
N LYS A 63 4.64 -14.50 15.23
CA LYS A 63 5.68 -14.23 16.23
C LYS A 63 7.07 -14.10 15.60
N TRP A 64 7.15 -13.39 14.48
CA TRP A 64 8.41 -13.20 13.74
C TRP A 64 9.26 -12.03 14.24
N GLY A 65 8.86 -11.41 15.33
CA GLY A 65 9.59 -10.32 15.94
C GLY A 65 8.74 -9.04 16.02
N ILE A 66 9.38 -7.98 16.47
CA ILE A 66 8.75 -6.67 16.63
C ILE A 66 9.39 -5.71 15.64
N PRO A 67 8.65 -5.30 14.57
CA PRO A 67 9.20 -4.34 13.62
C PRO A 67 9.45 -2.99 14.28
N GLN A 68 10.57 -2.38 13.95
CA GLN A 68 10.92 -1.06 14.49
C GLN A 68 10.40 0.08 13.62
N SER A 69 9.88 -0.22 12.43
CA SER A 69 9.34 0.77 11.52
C SER A 69 8.37 0.10 10.55
N SER A 70 7.58 0.94 9.85
CA SER A 70 6.68 0.45 8.81
C SER A 70 7.42 -0.17 7.63
N ARG A 71 8.63 0.28 7.34
CA ARG A 71 9.45 -0.35 6.29
C ARG A 71 9.98 -1.70 6.70
N GLU A 72 10.42 -1.80 7.94
CA GLU A 72 11.03 -3.04 8.45
C GLU A 72 10.05 -4.22 8.42
N VAL A 73 8.76 -3.97 8.59
CA VAL A 73 7.77 -5.06 8.57
C VAL A 73 7.81 -5.82 7.25
N PHE A 74 8.06 -5.12 6.13
CA PHE A 74 8.16 -5.77 4.83
C PHE A 74 9.48 -6.54 4.69
N ASP A 75 10.56 -6.08 5.30
CA ASP A 75 11.81 -6.83 5.35
C ASP A 75 11.63 -8.15 6.10
N ILE A 76 10.83 -8.16 7.16
CA ILE A 76 10.53 -9.38 7.91
C ILE A 76 9.76 -10.37 7.02
N LEU A 77 8.76 -9.89 6.29
CA LEU A 77 8.01 -10.75 5.36
C LEU A 77 8.90 -11.33 4.26
N LEU A 78 9.86 -10.54 3.78
CA LEU A 78 10.85 -11.02 2.81
C LEU A 78 11.72 -12.12 3.41
N ARG A 79 12.22 -11.89 4.62
CA ARG A 79 13.04 -12.86 5.34
C ARG A 79 12.32 -14.21 5.51
N GLU A 80 11.01 -14.14 5.75
CA GLU A 80 10.18 -15.35 5.95
C GLU A 80 9.63 -15.90 4.63
N ASN A 81 10.09 -15.38 3.50
CA ASN A 81 9.74 -15.86 2.16
C ASN A 81 8.26 -15.69 1.79
N TYR A 82 7.56 -14.74 2.41
CA TYR A 82 6.17 -14.43 2.05
C TYR A 82 6.07 -13.55 0.82
N ILE A 83 7.06 -12.68 0.61
CA ILE A 83 7.13 -11.80 -0.55
C ILE A 83 8.55 -11.83 -1.10
N ASP A 84 8.69 -11.48 -2.37
CA ASP A 84 10.01 -11.44 -3.00
C ASP A 84 10.66 -10.06 -2.84
N GLU A 85 11.91 -9.95 -3.28
CA GLU A 85 12.72 -8.75 -3.11
C GLU A 85 12.14 -7.58 -3.90
N SER A 86 11.65 -7.81 -5.11
CA SER A 86 11.07 -6.78 -5.96
C SER A 86 9.82 -6.18 -5.32
N LEU A 87 8.92 -7.02 -4.82
CA LEU A 87 7.71 -6.57 -4.15
C LEU A 87 8.05 -5.80 -2.87
N THR A 88 9.04 -6.28 -2.12
CA THR A 88 9.50 -5.62 -0.89
C THR A 88 9.97 -4.20 -1.19
N ARG A 89 10.78 -4.01 -2.23
CA ARG A 89 11.26 -2.67 -2.60
C ARG A 89 10.12 -1.75 -2.98
N SER A 90 9.15 -2.25 -3.74
CA SER A 90 8.00 -1.47 -4.15
C SER A 90 7.17 -1.02 -2.95
N LEU A 91 6.88 -1.94 -2.03
CA LEU A 91 6.10 -1.64 -0.84
C LEU A 91 6.81 -0.65 0.08
N LYS A 92 8.12 -0.78 0.24
CA LYS A 92 8.91 0.17 1.03
C LYS A 92 8.89 1.57 0.41
N SER A 93 8.94 1.66 -0.92
CA SER A 93 8.81 2.94 -1.63
C SER A 93 7.45 3.57 -1.39
N MET A 94 6.39 2.78 -1.36
CA MET A 94 5.04 3.26 -1.07
C MET A 94 4.91 3.75 0.37
N VAL A 95 5.60 3.13 1.32
CA VAL A 95 5.68 3.64 2.70
C VAL A 95 6.28 5.03 2.71
N GLY A 96 7.36 5.25 1.94
CA GLY A 96 7.96 6.56 1.78
C GLY A 96 6.98 7.59 1.25
N PHE A 97 6.21 7.22 0.23
CA PHE A 97 5.16 8.08 -0.32
C PHE A 97 4.13 8.43 0.75
N ARG A 98 3.63 7.42 1.49
CA ARG A 98 2.65 7.64 2.55
C ARG A 98 3.18 8.60 3.61
N ASN A 99 4.44 8.47 3.99
CA ASN A 99 5.02 9.36 4.99
C ASN A 99 5.05 10.81 4.52
N ILE A 100 5.38 11.06 3.25
CA ILE A 100 5.35 12.40 2.68
C ILE A 100 3.91 12.93 2.64
N ALA A 101 2.96 12.09 2.23
CA ALA A 101 1.55 12.48 2.15
C ALA A 101 0.99 12.91 3.50
N VAL A 102 1.39 12.23 4.57
CA VAL A 102 0.91 12.51 5.93
C VAL A 102 1.64 13.72 6.54
N HIS A 103 2.96 13.78 6.39
CA HIS A 103 3.77 14.76 7.13
C HIS A 103 4.16 15.99 6.34
N ASN A 104 4.14 15.92 5.02
CA ASN A 104 4.54 17.05 4.17
C ASN A 104 3.84 16.98 2.81
N TYR A 105 2.52 17.08 2.85
CA TYR A 105 1.68 16.96 1.66
C TYR A 105 2.15 17.85 0.51
N GLN A 106 2.57 19.08 0.82
CA GLN A 106 2.97 20.05 -0.19
C GLN A 106 4.26 19.67 -0.93
N ALA A 107 5.05 18.76 -0.36
CA ALA A 107 6.25 18.26 -1.01
C ALA A 107 5.98 17.14 -2.01
N LEU A 108 4.73 16.68 -2.13
CA LEU A 108 4.39 15.64 -3.08
C LEU A 108 4.56 16.13 -4.51
N ASN A 109 5.29 15.37 -5.29
CA ASN A 109 5.49 15.63 -6.70
C ASN A 109 4.47 14.83 -7.51
N LEU A 110 3.72 15.49 -8.40
CA LEU A 110 2.70 14.83 -9.20
C LEU A 110 3.25 13.75 -10.13
N LEU A 111 4.51 13.86 -10.55
CA LEU A 111 5.15 12.79 -11.33
C LEU A 111 5.31 11.53 -10.50
N ILE A 112 5.60 11.67 -9.21
CA ILE A 112 5.70 10.52 -8.30
C ILE A 112 4.32 9.91 -8.08
N VAL A 113 3.29 10.74 -7.89
CA VAL A 113 1.90 10.27 -7.77
C VAL A 113 1.53 9.45 -9.00
N ARG A 114 1.82 9.95 -10.18
CA ARG A 114 1.56 9.25 -11.43
C ARG A 114 2.29 7.91 -11.50
N GLN A 115 3.55 7.88 -11.10
CA GLN A 115 4.33 6.63 -11.06
C GLN A 115 3.72 5.60 -10.10
N VAL A 116 3.25 6.04 -8.95
CA VAL A 116 2.58 5.15 -7.99
C VAL A 116 1.34 4.55 -8.64
N ILE A 117 0.51 5.38 -9.30
CA ILE A 117 -0.71 4.90 -9.94
C ILE A 117 -0.39 3.89 -11.04
N GLU A 118 0.57 4.21 -11.90
CA GLU A 118 0.82 3.44 -13.11
C GLU A 118 1.71 2.22 -12.88
N LYS A 119 2.55 2.22 -11.83
CA LYS A 119 3.54 1.15 -11.62
C LYS A 119 3.37 0.40 -10.30
N HIS A 120 2.89 1.05 -9.25
CA HIS A 120 2.92 0.46 -7.91
C HIS A 120 1.58 -0.02 -7.37
N LEU A 121 0.45 0.41 -7.95
CA LEU A 121 -0.86 -0.08 -7.49
C LEU A 121 -1.02 -1.58 -7.72
N ASN A 122 -0.47 -2.10 -8.82
CA ASN A 122 -0.50 -3.53 -9.06
C ASN A 122 0.29 -4.31 -8.01
N ASP A 123 1.38 -3.73 -7.51
CA ASP A 123 2.17 -4.35 -6.45
C ASP A 123 1.40 -4.39 -5.14
N LEU A 124 0.66 -3.32 -4.85
CA LEU A 124 -0.19 -3.27 -3.66
C LEU A 124 -1.29 -4.34 -3.73
N ARG A 125 -1.91 -4.49 -4.89
CA ARG A 125 -2.91 -5.54 -5.12
C ARG A 125 -2.29 -6.93 -5.00
N LYS A 126 -1.11 -7.12 -5.57
CA LYS A 126 -0.39 -8.39 -5.49
C LYS A 126 -0.09 -8.76 -4.05
N PHE A 127 0.36 -7.80 -3.24
CA PHE A 127 0.60 -8.01 -1.83
C PHE A 127 -0.66 -8.48 -1.11
N SER A 128 -1.76 -7.76 -1.33
CA SER A 128 -3.06 -8.10 -0.74
C SER A 128 -3.46 -9.55 -1.05
N ARG A 129 -3.30 -9.96 -2.32
CA ARG A 129 -3.68 -11.30 -2.75
C ARG A 129 -2.77 -12.38 -2.16
N ILE A 130 -1.47 -12.11 -2.05
CA ILE A 130 -0.53 -13.04 -1.42
C ILE A 130 -0.91 -13.25 0.04
N MET A 131 -1.18 -12.18 0.77
CA MET A 131 -1.56 -12.29 2.18
C MET A 131 -2.87 -13.03 2.36
N LEU A 132 -3.83 -12.77 1.48
CA LEU A 132 -5.12 -13.46 1.52
C LEU A 132 -4.97 -14.95 1.28
N GLN A 133 -4.17 -15.34 0.28
CA GLN A 133 -3.93 -16.75 -0.03
C GLN A 133 -3.20 -17.47 1.09
N SER A 134 -2.26 -16.81 1.74
CA SER A 134 -1.48 -17.43 2.82
C SER A 134 -2.29 -17.67 4.09
N SER A 135 -3.48 -17.06 4.19
CA SER A 135 -4.37 -17.23 5.34
C SER A 135 -5.34 -18.41 5.21
N ILE A 136 -5.38 -19.02 4.05
CA ILE A 136 -6.30 -20.15 3.77
C ILE A 136 -5.72 -21.51 4.18
#